data_27f40451fe50fe24d2c6063bafacea59
#
_entry.id   27f40451fe50fe24d2c6063bafacea59
#
_cell.length_a   1.000
_cell.length_b   1.000
_cell.length_c   1.000
_cell.angle_alpha   90.00
_cell.angle_beta   90.00
_cell.angle_gamma   90.00
#
_symmetry.space_group_name_H-M   'P 1'
#
loop_
_entity.id
_entity.type
_entity.pdbx_description
1 polymer ?
#
loop_
_entity_poly.entity_id
_entity_poly.type
_entity_poly.pdbx_seq_one_letter_code
_entity_poly.pdbx_strand_id
1 'polypeptide(L)'
;MSHRATAQGMYETVLASAPYGDYAPVAQFNLCLAHERQGHVREAVQAYQALSEKYPNSRLAGDAQYQIAYVHMRVGLSNRSQDLATLSRARNAFQDYLLQYPKTKYRAQILKNIERISSKEVSMIYRIATFYDHLRSYRSAYIYYKEVLQRQTASREALLARARIKVLRNKLA
;
A
#
# COMPACT_ATOMS: atom_id res chain seq x y z
N MET A 1 -20.11 2.83 38.95
CA MET A 1 -19.06 2.27 38.09
C MET A 1 -18.63 3.37 37.10
N SER A 2 -17.45 3.94 37.30
CA SER A 2 -16.95 5.04 36.45
C SER A 2 -16.59 4.49 35.07
N HIS A 3 -17.38 4.80 34.04
CA HIS A 3 -16.99 4.61 32.66
C HIS A 3 -15.81 5.54 32.40
N ARG A 4 -14.59 5.01 32.47
CA ARG A 4 -13.46 5.66 31.82
C ARG A 4 -13.78 5.67 30.33
N ALA A 5 -14.23 6.81 29.82
CA ALA A 5 -14.38 7.01 28.40
C ALA A 5 -13.04 6.67 27.75
N THR A 6 -13.01 5.70 26.84
CA THR A 6 -11.82 5.41 26.06
C THR A 6 -11.53 6.63 25.19
N ALA A 7 -10.25 6.87 24.85
CA ALA A 7 -9.89 7.99 23.95
C ALA A 7 -10.73 7.95 22.64
N GLN A 8 -11.04 6.77 22.15
CA GLN A 8 -11.91 6.56 20.99
C GLN A 8 -13.32 7.09 21.25
N GLY A 9 -13.96 6.74 22.39
CA GLY A 9 -15.29 7.23 22.74
C GLY A 9 -15.34 8.76 22.92
N MET A 10 -14.24 9.37 23.36
CA MET A 10 -14.14 10.83 23.42
C MET A 10 -14.14 11.47 22.02
N TYR A 11 -13.40 10.90 21.05
CA TYR A 11 -13.42 11.40 19.66
C TYR A 11 -14.79 11.22 19.02
N GLU A 12 -15.44 10.08 19.23
CA GLU A 12 -16.81 9.81 18.74
C GLU A 12 -17.81 10.82 19.33
N THR A 13 -17.67 11.16 20.61
CA THR A 13 -18.51 12.18 21.25
C THR A 13 -18.33 13.55 20.63
N VAL A 14 -17.09 13.97 20.37
CA VAL A 14 -16.80 15.25 19.68
C VAL A 14 -17.43 15.26 18.28
N LEU A 15 -17.30 14.19 17.53
CA LEU A 15 -17.85 14.08 16.17
C LEU A 15 -19.38 14.05 16.16
N ALA A 16 -20.02 13.48 17.18
CA ALA A 16 -21.47 13.47 17.32
C ALA A 16 -22.04 14.83 17.72
N SER A 17 -21.36 15.53 18.63
CA SER A 17 -21.84 16.83 19.16
C SER A 17 -21.53 18.01 18.25
N ALA A 18 -20.40 18.01 17.56
CA ALA A 18 -19.96 19.10 16.69
C ALA A 18 -19.29 18.58 15.40
N PRO A 19 -20.03 17.96 14.48
CA PRO A 19 -19.49 17.27 13.31
C PRO A 19 -18.82 18.21 12.28
N TYR A 20 -19.03 19.50 12.38
CA TYR A 20 -18.42 20.54 11.51
C TYR A 20 -17.67 21.59 12.33
N GLY A 21 -17.42 21.35 13.62
CA GLY A 21 -16.62 22.22 14.46
C GLY A 21 -15.14 22.18 14.09
N ASP A 22 -14.38 23.18 14.52
CA ASP A 22 -12.96 23.33 14.23
C ASP A 22 -12.10 22.13 14.64
N TYR A 23 -12.53 21.39 15.66
CA TYR A 23 -11.85 20.21 16.17
C TYR A 23 -12.30 18.89 15.51
N ALA A 24 -13.36 18.90 14.71
CA ALA A 24 -13.90 17.68 14.11
C ALA A 24 -12.89 16.95 13.20
N PRO A 25 -12.12 17.64 12.32
CA PRO A 25 -11.09 16.95 11.52
C PRO A 25 -10.02 16.30 12.38
N VAL A 26 -9.62 16.93 13.50
CA VAL A 26 -8.61 16.41 14.43
C VAL A 26 -9.14 15.19 15.17
N ALA A 27 -10.39 15.25 15.66
CA ALA A 27 -11.06 14.12 16.32
C ALA A 27 -11.20 12.93 15.35
N GLN A 28 -11.61 13.18 14.11
CA GLN A 28 -11.71 12.17 13.07
C GLN A 28 -10.34 11.53 12.76
N PHE A 29 -9.30 12.33 12.64
CA PHE A 29 -7.95 11.82 12.37
C PHE A 29 -7.43 10.95 13.53
N ASN A 30 -7.67 11.35 14.78
CA ASN A 30 -7.30 10.57 15.94
C ASN A 30 -8.08 9.25 16.04
N LEU A 31 -9.35 9.23 15.60
CA LEU A 31 -10.14 8.01 15.49
C LEU A 31 -9.53 7.05 14.45
N CYS A 32 -9.10 7.57 13.29
CA CYS A 32 -8.39 6.78 12.29
C CYS A 32 -7.11 6.14 12.87
N LEU A 33 -6.30 6.92 13.60
CA LEU A 33 -5.10 6.42 14.27
C LEU A 33 -5.42 5.36 15.33
N ALA A 34 -6.54 5.49 16.04
CA ALA A 34 -6.97 4.48 17.02
C ALA A 34 -7.29 3.14 16.35
N HIS A 35 -8.04 3.15 15.24
CA HIS A 35 -8.30 1.95 14.44
C HIS A 35 -7.00 1.32 13.91
N GLU A 36 -6.08 2.14 13.42
CA GLU A 36 -4.80 1.67 12.92
C GLU A 36 -3.95 0.98 14.00
N ARG A 37 -3.88 1.57 15.21
CA ARG A 37 -3.16 1.01 16.36
C ARG A 37 -3.75 -0.31 16.86
N GLN A 38 -5.06 -0.47 16.73
CA GLN A 38 -5.77 -1.71 17.08
C GLN A 38 -5.61 -2.79 15.98
N GLY A 39 -5.03 -2.45 14.84
CA GLY A 39 -4.89 -3.36 13.70
C GLY A 39 -6.18 -3.54 12.90
N HIS A 40 -7.18 -2.70 13.12
CA HIS A 40 -8.43 -2.67 12.36
C HIS A 40 -8.21 -1.94 11.03
N VAL A 41 -7.52 -2.62 10.11
CA VAL A 41 -7.03 -2.02 8.84
C VAL A 41 -8.16 -1.48 7.99
N ARG A 42 -9.25 -2.23 7.86
CA ARG A 42 -10.41 -1.83 7.03
C ARG A 42 -11.06 -0.57 7.57
N GLU A 43 -11.33 -0.58 8.87
CA GLU A 43 -11.95 0.54 9.59
C GLU A 43 -11.06 1.79 9.56
N ALA A 44 -9.75 1.62 9.70
CA ALA A 44 -8.79 2.71 9.59
C ALA A 44 -8.83 3.35 8.20
N VAL A 45 -8.79 2.55 7.13
CA VAL A 45 -8.84 3.04 5.75
C VAL A 45 -10.17 3.76 5.48
N GLN A 46 -11.30 3.19 5.89
CA GLN A 46 -12.62 3.82 5.74
C GLN A 46 -12.71 5.14 6.51
N ALA A 47 -12.17 5.19 7.73
CA ALA A 47 -12.17 6.39 8.54
C ALA A 47 -11.29 7.51 7.93
N TYR A 48 -10.13 7.17 7.36
CA TYR A 48 -9.29 8.12 6.62
C TYR A 48 -9.96 8.62 5.35
N GLN A 49 -10.65 7.76 4.61
CA GLN A 49 -11.44 8.16 3.43
C GLN A 49 -12.54 9.13 3.81
N ALA A 50 -13.33 8.79 4.83
CA ALA A 50 -14.40 9.65 5.35
C ALA A 50 -13.86 11.03 5.79
N LEU A 51 -12.65 11.09 6.39
CA LEU A 51 -12.02 12.35 6.75
C LEU A 51 -11.72 13.20 5.51
N SER A 52 -11.13 12.60 4.48
CA SER A 52 -10.77 13.32 3.24
C SER A 52 -12.00 13.82 2.49
N GLU A 53 -13.10 13.06 2.51
CA GLU A 53 -14.36 13.42 1.86
C GLU A 53 -15.14 14.49 2.64
N LYS A 54 -15.19 14.34 3.96
CA LYS A 54 -15.98 15.23 4.84
C LYS A 54 -15.29 16.58 5.10
N TYR A 55 -13.95 16.57 5.14
CA TYR A 55 -13.16 17.76 5.46
C TYR A 55 -12.08 18.04 4.40
N PRO A 56 -12.45 18.21 3.11
CA PRO A 56 -11.49 18.31 2.01
C PRO A 56 -10.55 19.51 2.12
N ASN A 57 -10.99 20.59 2.78
CA ASN A 57 -10.22 21.81 3.00
C ASN A 57 -9.30 21.74 4.24
N SER A 58 -9.39 20.67 5.03
CA SER A 58 -8.50 20.46 6.17
C SER A 58 -7.11 20.06 5.71
N ARG A 59 -6.07 20.55 6.40
CA ARG A 59 -4.69 20.06 6.20
C ARG A 59 -4.57 18.54 6.44
N LEU A 60 -5.45 17.98 7.30
CA LEU A 60 -5.48 16.57 7.62
C LEU A 60 -6.05 15.71 6.48
N ALA A 61 -6.75 16.28 5.49
CA ALA A 61 -7.22 15.50 4.34
C ALA A 61 -6.06 14.93 3.52
N GLY A 62 -5.02 15.73 3.28
CA GLY A 62 -3.81 15.23 2.62
C GLY A 62 -3.05 14.21 3.48
N ASP A 63 -2.92 14.46 4.79
CA ASP A 63 -2.29 13.52 5.70
C ASP A 63 -3.06 12.18 5.75
N ALA A 64 -4.40 12.21 5.71
CA ALA A 64 -5.25 11.01 5.66
C ALA A 64 -5.02 10.19 4.37
N GLN A 65 -4.95 10.85 3.22
CA GLN A 65 -4.67 10.17 1.95
C GLN A 65 -3.27 9.51 1.95
N TYR A 66 -2.27 10.17 2.50
CA TYR A 66 -0.96 9.58 2.70
C TYR A 66 -1.03 8.34 3.60
N GLN A 67 -1.79 8.40 4.71
CA GLN A 67 -1.94 7.28 5.64
C GLN A 67 -2.66 6.08 5.01
N ILE A 68 -3.64 6.28 4.13
CA ILE A 68 -4.29 5.18 3.39
C ILE A 68 -3.24 4.40 2.58
N ALA A 69 -2.41 5.09 1.81
CA ALA A 69 -1.34 4.46 1.03
C ALA A 69 -0.33 3.73 1.94
N TYR A 70 0.03 4.36 3.07
CA TYR A 70 0.96 3.79 4.05
C TYR A 70 0.41 2.53 4.72
N VAL A 71 -0.86 2.51 5.11
CA VAL A 71 -1.53 1.34 5.70
C VAL A 71 -1.56 0.18 4.70
N HIS A 72 -1.94 0.42 3.45
CA HIS A 72 -1.91 -0.61 2.41
C HIS A 72 -0.50 -1.16 2.19
N MET A 73 0.52 -0.29 2.14
CA MET A 73 1.92 -0.72 2.03
C MET A 73 2.32 -1.61 3.20
N ARG A 74 2.01 -1.21 4.43
CA ARG A 74 2.38 -1.95 5.63
C ARG A 74 1.78 -3.35 5.65
N VAL A 75 0.52 -3.47 5.23
CA VAL A 75 -0.17 -4.77 5.08
C VAL A 75 0.49 -5.59 3.98
N GLY A 76 0.69 -5.03 2.79
CA GLY A 76 1.27 -5.72 1.64
C GLY A 76 2.73 -6.16 1.85
N LEU A 77 3.51 -5.39 2.64
CA LEU A 77 4.89 -5.75 2.98
C LEU A 77 4.99 -6.74 4.14
N SER A 78 3.90 -7.01 4.86
CA SER A 78 3.93 -7.97 5.95
C SER A 78 4.26 -9.38 5.44
N ASN A 79 4.96 -10.18 6.26
CA ASN A 79 5.30 -11.56 5.89
C ASN A 79 4.08 -12.47 5.74
N ARG A 80 2.93 -12.05 6.28
CA ARG A 80 1.65 -12.78 6.18
C ARG A 80 0.93 -12.51 4.86
N SER A 81 1.22 -11.37 4.21
CA SER A 81 0.59 -11.02 2.94
C SER A 81 1.41 -11.55 1.77
N GLN A 82 0.74 -12.31 0.90
CA GLN A 82 1.27 -12.69 -0.42
C GLN A 82 0.38 -12.09 -1.53
N ASP A 83 -0.26 -10.97 -1.24
CA ASP A 83 -1.21 -10.33 -2.12
C ASP A 83 -0.55 -9.18 -2.90
N LEU A 84 -0.23 -9.46 -4.16
CA LEU A 84 0.27 -8.46 -5.12
C LEU A 84 -0.72 -7.30 -5.33
N ALA A 85 -2.03 -7.57 -5.24
CA ALA A 85 -3.04 -6.55 -5.45
C ALA A 85 -3.00 -5.48 -4.35
N THR A 86 -2.74 -5.87 -3.10
CA THR A 86 -2.57 -4.92 -1.99
C THR A 86 -1.32 -4.05 -2.17
N LEU A 87 -0.20 -4.62 -2.62
CA LEU A 87 1.00 -3.85 -2.93
C LEU A 87 0.79 -2.88 -4.09
N SER A 88 0.13 -3.33 -5.16
CA SER A 88 -0.20 -2.48 -6.31
C SER A 88 -1.13 -1.33 -5.93
N ARG A 89 -2.13 -1.59 -5.07
CA ARG A 89 -3.00 -0.53 -4.52
C ARG A 89 -2.19 0.51 -3.74
N ALA A 90 -1.28 0.08 -2.87
CA ALA A 90 -0.42 0.98 -2.12
C ALA A 90 0.46 1.84 -3.04
N ARG A 91 1.09 1.23 -4.04
CA ARG A 91 1.89 1.94 -5.02
C ARG A 91 1.08 2.99 -5.78
N ASN A 92 -0.08 2.60 -6.31
CA ASN A 92 -0.95 3.51 -7.05
C ASN A 92 -1.42 4.66 -6.15
N ALA A 93 -1.84 4.39 -4.92
CA ALA A 93 -2.25 5.42 -3.96
C ALA A 93 -1.11 6.43 -3.66
N PHE A 94 0.14 5.98 -3.55
CA PHE A 94 1.28 6.88 -3.43
C PHE A 94 1.54 7.71 -4.68
N GLN A 95 1.38 7.12 -5.87
CA GLN A 95 1.52 7.84 -7.14
C GLN A 95 0.43 8.91 -7.30
N ASP A 96 -0.81 8.57 -7.03
CA ASP A 96 -1.96 9.49 -7.07
C ASP A 96 -1.77 10.63 -6.06
N TYR A 97 -1.28 10.31 -4.86
CA TYR A 97 -0.94 11.31 -3.87
C TYR A 97 0.12 12.29 -4.37
N LEU A 98 1.18 11.82 -5.03
CA LEU A 98 2.23 12.69 -5.59
C LEU A 98 1.72 13.58 -6.74
N LEU A 99 0.74 13.10 -7.51
CA LEU A 99 0.07 13.91 -8.55
C LEU A 99 -0.78 15.00 -7.93
N GLN A 100 -1.52 14.69 -6.88
CA GLN A 100 -2.40 15.64 -6.19
C GLN A 100 -1.61 16.65 -5.32
N TYR A 101 -0.50 16.19 -4.71
CA TYR A 101 0.33 17.00 -3.81
C TYR A 101 1.80 17.03 -4.25
N PRO A 102 2.13 17.68 -5.39
CA PRO A 102 3.48 17.64 -5.97
C PRO A 102 4.57 18.25 -5.09
N LYS A 103 4.20 19.20 -4.21
CA LYS A 103 5.11 19.89 -3.26
C LYS A 103 5.03 19.33 -1.84
N THR A 104 4.58 18.08 -1.67
CA THR A 104 4.42 17.47 -0.35
C THR A 104 5.76 17.30 0.38
N LYS A 105 5.75 17.48 1.70
CA LYS A 105 6.88 17.14 2.59
C LYS A 105 7.21 15.64 2.58
N TYR A 106 6.27 14.79 2.20
CA TYR A 106 6.42 13.32 2.19
C TYR A 106 7.07 12.78 0.92
N ARG A 107 7.41 13.63 -0.08
CA ARG A 107 7.88 13.19 -1.39
C ARG A 107 9.04 12.18 -1.32
N ALA A 108 10.09 12.48 -0.59
CA ALA A 108 11.25 11.60 -0.46
C ALA A 108 10.89 10.25 0.17
N GLN A 109 10.06 10.27 1.22
CA GLN A 109 9.60 9.06 1.89
C GLN A 109 8.70 8.22 0.98
N ILE A 110 7.82 8.85 0.20
CA ILE A 110 6.93 8.17 -0.74
C ILE A 110 7.75 7.48 -1.84
N LEU A 111 8.72 8.14 -2.44
CA LEU A 111 9.57 7.53 -3.46
C LEU A 111 10.31 6.30 -2.92
N LYS A 112 10.86 6.39 -1.70
CA LYS A 112 11.46 5.24 -1.02
C LYS A 112 10.46 4.12 -0.75
N ASN A 113 9.23 4.45 -0.38
CA ASN A 113 8.17 3.46 -0.16
C ASN A 113 7.77 2.77 -1.46
N ILE A 114 7.63 3.51 -2.56
CA ILE A 114 7.34 2.95 -3.90
C ILE A 114 8.45 2.00 -4.33
N GLU A 115 9.72 2.33 -4.10
CA GLU A 115 10.85 1.46 -4.40
C GLU A 115 10.79 0.15 -3.59
N ARG A 116 10.50 0.23 -2.29
CA ARG A 116 10.31 -0.97 -1.44
C ARG A 116 9.16 -1.85 -1.91
N ILE A 117 8.03 -1.24 -2.30
CA ILE A 117 6.89 -1.97 -2.85
C ILE A 117 7.31 -2.66 -4.15
N SER A 118 7.93 -1.95 -5.08
CA SER A 118 8.36 -2.48 -6.38
C SER A 118 9.33 -3.65 -6.22
N SER A 119 10.29 -3.55 -5.30
CA SER A 119 11.22 -4.65 -5.01
C SER A 119 10.50 -5.88 -4.47
N LYS A 120 9.50 -5.71 -3.60
CA LYS A 120 8.69 -6.82 -3.08
C LYS A 120 7.84 -7.46 -4.18
N GLU A 121 7.19 -6.65 -5.04
CA GLU A 121 6.40 -7.14 -6.16
C GLU A 121 7.28 -7.98 -7.11
N VAL A 122 8.46 -7.50 -7.47
CA VAL A 122 9.42 -8.21 -8.33
C VAL A 122 9.81 -9.55 -7.73
N SER A 123 10.15 -9.58 -6.45
CA SER A 123 10.49 -10.82 -5.74
C SER A 123 9.32 -11.82 -5.73
N MET A 124 8.08 -11.35 -5.54
CA MET A 124 6.89 -12.21 -5.58
C MET A 124 6.65 -12.77 -6.98
N ILE A 125 6.73 -11.95 -8.02
CA ILE A 125 6.54 -12.38 -9.42
C ILE A 125 7.65 -13.38 -9.83
N TYR A 126 8.88 -13.15 -9.42
CA TYR A 126 9.97 -14.09 -9.65
C TYR A 126 9.70 -15.45 -8.99
N ARG A 127 9.16 -15.48 -7.77
CA ARG A 127 8.75 -16.74 -7.11
C ARG A 127 7.65 -17.46 -7.89
N ILE A 128 6.68 -16.74 -8.44
CA ILE A 128 5.64 -17.32 -9.30
C ILE A 128 6.28 -17.91 -10.56
N ALA A 129 7.20 -17.19 -11.19
CA ALA A 129 7.92 -17.67 -12.37
C ALA A 129 8.68 -18.98 -12.08
N THR A 130 9.43 -19.03 -10.97
CA THR A 130 10.15 -20.24 -10.56
C THR A 130 9.23 -21.39 -10.21
N PHE A 131 8.08 -21.14 -9.61
CA PHE A 131 7.08 -22.16 -9.35
C PHE A 131 6.58 -22.82 -10.64
N TYR A 132 6.19 -22.04 -11.65
CA TYR A 132 5.79 -22.60 -12.95
C TYR A 132 6.93 -23.30 -13.67
N ASP A 133 8.16 -22.84 -13.53
CA ASP A 133 9.34 -23.47 -14.11
C ASP A 133 9.58 -24.86 -13.50
N HIS A 134 9.45 -25.00 -12.18
CA HIS A 134 9.54 -26.31 -11.51
C HIS A 134 8.43 -27.27 -11.94
N LEU A 135 7.23 -26.76 -12.20
CA LEU A 135 6.12 -27.54 -12.76
C LEU A 135 6.29 -27.87 -14.25
N ARG A 136 7.42 -27.47 -14.88
CA ARG A 136 7.68 -27.61 -16.33
C ARG A 136 6.63 -26.89 -17.20
N SER A 137 5.85 -25.98 -16.65
CA SER A 137 4.94 -25.09 -17.38
C SER A 137 5.75 -23.94 -17.97
N TYR A 138 6.60 -24.26 -18.94
CA TYR A 138 7.61 -23.34 -19.46
C TYR A 138 7.03 -22.07 -20.08
N ARG A 139 5.85 -22.16 -20.71
CA ARG A 139 5.16 -21.01 -21.29
C ARG A 139 4.73 -20.01 -20.21
N SER A 140 4.14 -20.49 -19.14
CA SER A 140 3.75 -19.66 -17.99
C SER A 140 4.98 -19.06 -17.30
N ALA A 141 6.01 -19.88 -17.03
CA ALA A 141 7.25 -19.42 -16.44
C ALA A 141 7.90 -18.29 -17.27
N TYR A 142 7.94 -18.45 -18.60
CA TYR A 142 8.47 -17.44 -19.50
C TYR A 142 7.74 -16.10 -19.42
N ILE A 143 6.39 -16.13 -19.32
CA ILE A 143 5.57 -14.92 -19.17
C ILE A 143 5.93 -14.19 -17.88
N TYR A 144 5.97 -14.88 -16.75
CA TYR A 144 6.28 -14.27 -15.45
C TYR A 144 7.74 -13.81 -15.35
N TYR A 145 8.71 -14.52 -15.93
CA TYR A 145 10.08 -14.02 -16.00
C TYR A 145 10.19 -12.76 -16.85
N LYS A 146 9.43 -12.65 -17.95
CA LYS A 146 9.36 -11.39 -18.73
C LYS A 146 8.75 -10.25 -17.90
N GLU A 147 7.73 -10.52 -17.12
CA GLU A 147 7.11 -9.52 -16.23
C GLU A 147 8.12 -8.99 -15.20
N VAL A 148 8.99 -9.85 -14.64
CA VAL A 148 10.08 -9.41 -13.76
C VAL A 148 10.97 -8.38 -14.48
N LEU A 149 11.36 -8.62 -15.73
CA LEU A 149 12.21 -7.70 -16.50
C LEU A 149 11.51 -6.38 -16.83
N GLN A 150 10.19 -6.39 -17.03
CA GLN A 150 9.41 -5.19 -17.32
C GLN A 150 9.31 -4.27 -16.10
N ARG A 151 9.22 -4.86 -14.90
CA ARG A 151 9.05 -4.09 -13.65
C ARG A 151 10.35 -3.51 -13.12
N GLN A 152 11.45 -4.25 -13.21
CA GLN A 152 12.75 -3.81 -12.71
C GLN A 152 13.89 -4.53 -13.45
N THR A 153 14.69 -3.77 -14.19
CA THR A 153 15.73 -4.34 -15.07
C THR A 153 17.05 -4.64 -14.37
N ALA A 154 17.32 -4.03 -13.23
CA ALA A 154 18.63 -4.06 -12.55
C ALA A 154 18.63 -4.87 -11.23
N SER A 155 17.53 -5.52 -10.87
CA SER A 155 17.47 -6.36 -9.66
C SER A 155 18.18 -7.70 -9.86
N ARG A 156 18.52 -8.36 -8.74
CA ARG A 156 19.03 -9.74 -8.75
C ARG A 156 18.07 -10.69 -9.46
N GLU A 157 16.78 -10.57 -9.18
CA GLU A 157 15.72 -11.35 -9.80
C GLU A 157 15.67 -11.13 -11.32
N ALA A 158 15.86 -9.90 -11.77
CA ALA A 158 15.90 -9.58 -13.20
C ALA A 158 17.09 -10.22 -13.91
N LEU A 159 18.25 -10.23 -13.28
CA LEU A 159 19.44 -10.92 -13.84
C LEU A 159 19.19 -12.42 -13.99
N LEU A 160 18.65 -13.07 -12.95
CA LEU A 160 18.32 -14.50 -12.98
C LEU A 160 17.21 -14.80 -13.99
N ALA A 161 16.17 -13.98 -14.05
CA ALA A 161 15.08 -14.11 -15.03
C ALA A 161 15.59 -14.01 -16.46
N ARG A 162 16.50 -13.07 -16.76
CA ARG A 162 17.10 -12.90 -18.09
C ARG A 162 17.87 -14.15 -18.51
N ALA A 163 18.68 -14.73 -17.62
CA ALA A 163 19.39 -15.97 -17.89
C ALA A 163 18.41 -17.12 -18.15
N ARG A 164 17.36 -17.25 -17.35
CA ARG A 164 16.38 -18.34 -17.50
C ARG A 164 15.54 -18.21 -18.76
N ILE A 165 15.14 -17.01 -19.15
CA ILE A 165 14.42 -16.73 -20.40
C ILE A 165 15.20 -17.26 -21.63
N LYS A 166 16.53 -17.10 -21.68
CA LYS A 166 17.35 -17.63 -22.78
C LYS A 166 17.20 -19.15 -22.91
N VAL A 167 17.22 -19.85 -21.78
CA VAL A 167 17.06 -21.32 -21.77
C VAL A 167 15.64 -21.73 -22.17
N LEU A 168 14.61 -21.02 -21.66
CA LEU A 168 13.21 -21.33 -21.94
C LEU A 168 12.84 -21.09 -23.41
N ARG A 169 13.43 -20.12 -24.09
CA ARG A 169 13.22 -19.90 -25.53
C ARG A 169 13.52 -21.15 -26.36
N ASN A 170 14.62 -21.86 -26.04
CA ASN A 170 15.00 -23.07 -26.76
C ASN A 170 14.06 -24.24 -26.47
N LYS A 171 13.31 -24.20 -25.35
CA LYS A 171 12.33 -25.23 -24.99
C LYS A 171 10.94 -24.96 -25.54
N LEU A 172 10.68 -23.73 -25.99
CA LEU A 172 9.39 -23.26 -26.51
C LEU A 172 9.39 -23.12 -28.03
N ALA A 173 10.58 -23.21 -28.65
CA ALA A 173 10.75 -23.30 -30.09
C ALA A 173 10.44 -24.72 -30.59
#